data_0ceb3e44b3be799ece69d65b12f6349b
#
_entry.id   0ceb3e44b3be799ece69d65b12f6349b
#
_cell.length_a   1.000
_cell.length_b   1.000
_cell.length_c   1.000
_cell.angle_alpha   90.00
_cell.angle_beta   90.00
_cell.angle_gamma   90.00
#
_symmetry.space_group_name_H-M   'P 1'
#
loop_
_entity.id
_entity.type
_entity.pdbx_description
1 polymer ?
#
loop_
_entity_poly.entity_id
_entity_poly.type
_entity_poly.pdbx_seq_one_letter_code
_entity_poly.pdbx_strand_id
1 'polypeptide(L)'
;PWDFDYGNVLTVIGGYKFKFRESKWYQRFRESTIFPYISWIPFMVSDQLEISFRYSYSGGRPYTPKHYNFRYRSWFINPAEDLNTARYDYYSRLDIMILRRFNFKKINLTTFLDLHNIFDKNNVWEKMYLDNGSIEWAYQYKQMPVLGIIIEF
;
A
#
# COMPACT_ATOMS: atom_id res chain seq x y z
N PRO A 1 21.29 -7.29 -17.56
CA PRO A 1 20.73 -7.43 -16.21
C PRO A 1 19.70 -8.56 -16.15
N TRP A 2 19.49 -9.18 -14.99
CA TRP A 2 18.45 -10.17 -14.77
C TRP A 2 17.07 -9.52 -14.75
N ASP A 3 16.00 -10.25 -15.10
CA ASP A 3 14.62 -9.72 -15.17
C ASP A 3 14.13 -9.11 -13.85
N PHE A 4 14.70 -9.51 -12.73
CA PHE A 4 14.36 -9.05 -11.38
C PHE A 4 15.45 -8.20 -10.71
N ASP A 5 16.37 -7.65 -11.50
CA ASP A 5 17.39 -6.73 -10.99
C ASP A 5 16.79 -5.35 -10.74
N TYR A 6 16.22 -5.14 -9.57
CA TYR A 6 15.68 -3.84 -9.15
C TYR A 6 16.77 -2.83 -8.75
N GLY A 7 18.03 -3.21 -8.77
CA GLY A 7 19.11 -2.38 -8.23
C GLY A 7 18.99 -2.20 -6.72
N ASN A 8 18.62 -1.01 -6.29
CA ASN A 8 18.45 -0.73 -4.86
C ASN A 8 17.03 -1.03 -4.40
N VAL A 9 16.91 -1.72 -3.27
CA VAL A 9 15.63 -1.99 -2.60
C VAL A 9 15.73 -1.51 -1.17
N LEU A 10 14.79 -0.69 -0.73
CA LEU A 10 14.68 -0.19 0.63
C LEU A 10 13.27 -0.42 1.15
N THR A 11 13.16 -1.02 2.32
CA THR A 11 11.90 -1.11 3.06
C THR A 11 12.10 -0.58 4.47
N VAL A 12 11.31 0.41 4.85
CA VAL A 12 11.29 0.98 6.21
C VAL A 12 9.94 0.70 6.81
N ILE A 13 9.93 0.04 7.97
CA ILE A 13 8.71 -0.27 8.72
C ILE A 13 8.87 0.32 10.11
N GLY A 14 7.83 1.01 10.56
CA GLY A 14 7.79 1.57 11.91
C GLY A 14 6.37 1.66 12.42
N GLY A 15 6.23 1.79 13.72
CA GLY A 15 4.91 1.95 14.33
C GLY A 15 5.01 2.19 15.82
N TYR A 16 3.91 2.67 16.36
CA TYR A 16 3.79 2.90 17.78
C TYR A 16 2.42 2.48 18.29
N LYS A 17 2.41 1.87 19.48
CA LYS A 17 1.22 1.37 20.15
C LYS A 17 0.95 2.16 21.42
N PHE A 18 -0.12 2.91 21.42
CA PHE A 18 -0.64 3.65 22.57
C PHE A 18 -1.58 2.76 23.38
N LYS A 19 -1.35 2.66 24.69
CA LYS A 19 -2.21 1.95 25.64
C LYS A 19 -2.94 2.96 26.51
N PHE A 20 -4.15 3.35 26.13
CA PHE A 20 -4.92 4.37 26.87
C PHE A 20 -5.73 3.79 28.02
N ARG A 21 -5.99 2.48 28.02
CA ARG A 21 -6.83 1.82 29.03
C ARG A 21 -6.35 2.06 30.47
N GLU A 22 -5.05 2.21 30.67
CA GLU A 22 -4.45 2.45 31.99
C GLU A 22 -4.54 3.91 32.43
N SER A 23 -4.90 4.82 31.56
CA SER A 23 -4.97 6.25 31.83
C SER A 23 -6.28 6.63 32.52
N LYS A 24 -6.20 7.33 33.65
CA LYS A 24 -7.37 7.81 34.42
C LYS A 24 -8.32 8.69 33.60
N TRP A 25 -7.78 9.53 32.73
CA TRP A 25 -8.60 10.40 31.87
C TRP A 25 -9.41 9.58 30.84
N TYR A 26 -8.80 8.54 30.27
CA TYR A 26 -9.48 7.68 29.32
C TYR A 26 -10.58 6.85 29.98
N GLN A 27 -10.36 6.35 31.20
CA GLN A 27 -11.38 5.63 31.96
C GLN A 27 -12.61 6.53 32.22
N ARG A 28 -12.42 7.77 32.65
CA ARG A 28 -13.50 8.75 32.81
C ARG A 28 -14.22 9.05 31.49
N PHE A 29 -13.46 9.20 30.43
CA PHE A 29 -14.01 9.41 29.08
C PHE A 29 -14.85 8.23 28.62
N ARG A 30 -14.39 7.00 28.84
CA ARG A 30 -15.09 5.77 28.48
C ARG A 30 -16.40 5.59 29.25
N GLU A 31 -16.50 6.06 30.49
CA GLU A 31 -17.70 6.05 31.32
C GLU A 31 -18.68 7.17 30.94
N SER A 32 -18.29 8.12 30.12
CA SER A 32 -19.14 9.23 29.70
C SER A 32 -20.28 8.77 28.78
N THR A 33 -21.41 9.44 28.84
CA THR A 33 -22.59 9.21 27.98
C THR A 33 -22.27 9.46 26.51
N ILE A 34 -21.23 10.24 26.21
CA ILE A 34 -20.84 10.63 24.84
C ILE A 34 -20.01 9.52 24.16
N PHE A 35 -19.30 8.70 24.95
CA PHE A 35 -18.38 7.67 24.40
C PHE A 35 -19.01 6.75 23.36
N PRO A 36 -20.21 6.16 23.54
CA PRO A 36 -20.82 5.28 22.53
C PRO A 36 -21.08 5.94 21.19
N TYR A 37 -21.36 7.26 21.19
CA TYR A 37 -21.68 8.01 19.98
C TYR A 37 -20.44 8.41 19.16
N ILE A 38 -19.29 8.58 19.80
CA ILE A 38 -18.06 9.02 19.13
C ILE A 38 -17.01 7.93 18.99
N SER A 39 -17.15 6.81 19.71
CA SER A 39 -16.19 5.69 19.66
C SER A 39 -16.08 5.03 18.27
N TRP A 40 -17.09 5.17 17.43
CA TRP A 40 -17.09 4.63 16.07
C TRP A 40 -16.23 5.46 15.09
N ILE A 41 -15.89 6.72 15.42
CA ILE A 41 -15.08 7.58 14.57
C ILE A 41 -13.66 6.97 14.41
N PRO A 42 -13.14 6.77 13.18
CA PRO A 42 -11.91 6.02 12.94
C PRO A 42 -10.65 6.52 13.67
N PHE A 43 -10.60 7.80 14.01
CA PHE A 43 -9.44 8.42 14.66
C PHE A 43 -9.61 8.64 16.16
N MET A 44 -10.75 8.23 16.74
CA MET A 44 -10.99 8.39 18.17
C MET A 44 -10.16 7.43 19.02
N VAL A 45 -9.87 7.85 20.23
CA VAL A 45 -9.10 7.09 21.20
C VAL A 45 -9.85 5.80 21.58
N SER A 46 -9.12 4.71 21.66
CA SER A 46 -9.58 3.36 22.02
C SER A 46 -8.76 2.82 23.20
N ASP A 47 -9.07 1.63 23.71
CA ASP A 47 -8.26 1.00 24.76
C ASP A 47 -6.79 0.85 24.33
N GLN A 48 -6.60 0.51 23.04
CA GLN A 48 -5.30 0.48 22.40
C GLN A 48 -5.43 1.06 20.99
N LEU A 49 -4.55 1.98 20.66
CA LEU A 49 -4.40 2.56 19.32
C LEU A 49 -3.01 2.22 18.82
N GLU A 50 -2.94 1.61 17.65
CA GLU A 50 -1.68 1.31 16.99
C GLU A 50 -1.64 2.04 15.64
N ILE A 51 -0.58 2.80 15.42
CA ILE A 51 -0.32 3.48 14.16
C ILE A 51 0.98 2.90 13.64
N SER A 52 0.95 2.33 12.44
CA SER A 52 2.13 1.80 11.77
C SER A 52 2.24 2.33 10.35
N PHE A 53 3.45 2.39 9.85
CA PHE A 53 3.73 2.77 8.47
C PHE A 53 4.72 1.79 7.83
N ARG A 54 4.61 1.65 6.53
CA ARG A 54 5.55 0.92 5.70
C ARG A 54 5.87 1.75 4.47
N TYR A 55 7.11 2.13 4.36
CA TYR A 55 7.64 2.75 3.14
C TYR A 55 8.43 1.71 2.36
N SER A 56 8.10 1.53 1.08
CA SER A 56 8.80 0.64 0.16
C SER A 56 9.32 1.44 -1.03
N TYR A 57 10.58 1.24 -1.34
CA TYR A 57 11.24 1.83 -2.50
C TYR A 57 12.01 0.73 -3.23
N SER A 58 11.94 0.72 -4.55
CA SER A 58 12.85 -0.07 -5.38
C SER A 58 13.19 0.66 -6.67
N GLY A 59 14.37 0.39 -7.19
CA GLY A 59 14.73 0.83 -8.52
C GLY A 59 13.83 0.21 -9.59
N GLY A 60 13.86 0.76 -10.79
CA GLY A 60 13.03 0.28 -11.88
C GLY A 60 13.42 -1.13 -12.33
N ARG A 61 12.44 -2.02 -12.47
CA ARG A 61 12.63 -3.35 -13.06
C ARG A 61 13.17 -3.20 -14.49
N PRO A 62 14.19 -3.98 -14.88
CA PRO A 62 14.66 -3.97 -16.25
C PRO A 62 13.63 -4.59 -17.20
N TYR A 63 13.64 -4.15 -18.44
CA TYR A 63 12.86 -4.75 -19.52
C TYR A 63 13.58 -4.64 -20.86
N THR A 64 13.24 -5.53 -21.79
CA THR A 64 13.73 -5.47 -23.16
C THR A 64 12.77 -4.65 -24.01
N PRO A 65 13.22 -3.55 -24.64
CA PRO A 65 12.39 -2.80 -25.57
C PRO A 65 11.91 -3.70 -26.73
N LYS A 66 10.67 -3.48 -27.17
CA LYS A 66 10.13 -4.13 -28.36
C LYS A 66 9.93 -3.11 -29.46
N HIS A 67 10.12 -3.54 -30.70
CA HIS A 67 9.94 -2.74 -31.90
C HIS A 67 8.68 -3.19 -32.64
N TYR A 68 7.89 -2.24 -33.16
CA TYR A 68 6.68 -2.57 -33.93
C TYR A 68 6.98 -2.66 -35.42
N ASN A 69 6.58 -3.77 -36.03
CA ASN A 69 6.67 -3.94 -37.48
C ASN A 69 5.32 -3.64 -38.12
N PHE A 70 5.23 -2.51 -38.83
CA PHE A 70 3.99 -2.04 -39.47
C PHE A 70 3.52 -2.99 -40.59
N ARG A 71 4.44 -3.70 -41.25
CA ARG A 71 4.11 -4.61 -42.33
C ARG A 71 3.42 -5.89 -41.83
N TYR A 72 3.91 -6.42 -40.70
CA TYR A 72 3.39 -7.65 -40.09
C TYR A 72 2.44 -7.38 -38.92
N ARG A 73 2.23 -6.10 -38.56
CA ARG A 73 1.42 -5.67 -37.43
C ARG A 73 1.76 -6.43 -36.12
N SER A 74 3.04 -6.60 -35.88
CA SER A 74 3.52 -7.37 -34.73
C SER A 74 4.70 -6.70 -34.05
N TRP A 75 4.79 -6.93 -32.75
CA TRP A 75 5.92 -6.52 -31.92
C TRP A 75 6.99 -7.61 -31.93
N PHE A 76 8.25 -7.20 -32.03
CA PHE A 76 9.39 -8.10 -31.97
C PHE A 76 10.51 -7.51 -31.14
N ILE A 77 11.35 -8.37 -30.59
CA ILE A 77 12.61 -8.00 -29.96
C ILE A 77 13.69 -8.09 -31.05
N ASN A 78 14.48 -7.04 -31.21
CA ASN A 78 15.59 -7.06 -32.15
C ASN A 78 16.65 -8.07 -31.65
N PRO A 79 17.00 -9.12 -32.42
CA PRO A 79 17.98 -10.11 -31.98
C PRO A 79 19.40 -9.55 -31.82
N ALA A 80 19.68 -8.39 -32.38
CA ALA A 80 20.98 -7.71 -32.27
C ALA A 80 21.10 -6.85 -31.01
N GLU A 81 20.01 -6.66 -30.26
CA GLU A 81 19.99 -5.89 -29.02
C GLU A 81 20.13 -6.80 -27.81
N ASP A 82 20.86 -6.34 -26.81
CA ASP A 82 20.96 -7.03 -25.53
C ASP A 82 19.61 -7.02 -24.80
N LEU A 83 19.37 -8.07 -24.04
CA LEU A 83 18.18 -8.16 -23.20
C LEU A 83 18.26 -7.20 -22.00
N ASN A 84 17.09 -6.70 -21.59
CA ASN A 84 16.97 -5.88 -20.36
C ASN A 84 17.80 -4.60 -20.37
N THR A 85 17.88 -3.92 -21.50
CA THR A 85 18.64 -2.69 -21.68
C THR A 85 17.95 -1.44 -21.14
N ALA A 86 16.63 -1.48 -21.01
CA ALA A 86 15.85 -0.38 -20.45
C ALA A 86 15.33 -0.70 -19.04
N ARG A 87 14.94 0.32 -18.31
CA ARG A 87 14.34 0.18 -16.98
C ARG A 87 13.04 0.97 -16.88
N TYR A 88 12.09 0.42 -16.13
CA TYR A 88 10.91 1.16 -15.70
C TYR A 88 11.31 2.25 -14.70
N ASP A 89 10.38 3.18 -14.44
CA ASP A 89 10.56 4.15 -13.37
C ASP A 89 10.65 3.44 -12.01
N TYR A 90 11.30 4.12 -11.05
CA TYR A 90 11.41 3.60 -9.69
C TYR A 90 10.04 3.43 -9.04
N TYR A 91 9.90 2.37 -8.30
CA TYR A 91 8.75 2.10 -7.44
C TYR A 91 8.91 2.81 -6.11
N SER A 92 7.86 3.47 -5.63
CA SER A 92 7.81 3.92 -4.24
C SER A 92 6.37 3.95 -3.73
N ARG A 93 6.18 3.50 -2.49
CA ARG A 93 4.87 3.42 -1.88
C ARG A 93 4.98 3.62 -0.38
N LEU A 94 4.11 4.47 0.17
CA LEU A 94 3.89 4.62 1.60
C LEU A 94 2.51 4.12 1.96
N ASP A 95 2.44 3.18 2.91
CA ASP A 95 1.22 2.66 3.50
C ASP A 95 1.17 3.07 4.96
N ILE A 96 -0.02 3.41 5.47
CA ILE A 96 -0.26 3.69 6.90
C ILE A 96 -1.45 2.87 7.36
N MET A 97 -1.26 2.14 8.45
CA MET A 97 -2.32 1.39 9.11
C MET A 97 -2.61 1.99 10.50
N ILE A 98 -3.87 2.19 10.77
CA ILE A 98 -4.40 2.59 12.07
C ILE A 98 -5.27 1.46 12.58
N LEU A 99 -4.87 0.86 13.68
CA LEU A 99 -5.59 -0.24 14.32
C LEU A 99 -6.06 0.21 15.71
N ARG A 100 -7.31 -0.05 16.03
CA ARG A 100 -7.95 0.32 17.28
C ARG A 100 -8.57 -0.91 17.92
N ARG A 101 -8.29 -1.13 19.19
CA ARG A 101 -8.84 -2.24 19.95
C ARG A 101 -9.62 -1.73 21.16
N PHE A 102 -10.82 -2.25 21.30
CA PHE A 102 -11.71 -2.06 22.46
C PHE A 102 -11.91 -3.41 23.15
N ASN A 103 -11.62 -3.45 24.44
CA ASN A 103 -11.80 -4.66 25.23
C ASN A 103 -13.03 -4.48 26.13
N PHE A 104 -14.09 -5.23 25.83
CA PHE A 104 -15.29 -5.32 26.64
C PHE A 104 -15.23 -6.59 27.50
N LYS A 105 -16.20 -6.76 28.43
CA LYS A 105 -16.21 -7.90 29.36
C LYS A 105 -16.29 -9.27 28.66
N LYS A 106 -16.99 -9.34 27.52
CA LYS A 106 -17.25 -10.60 26.80
C LYS A 106 -16.78 -10.57 25.34
N ILE A 107 -16.39 -9.42 24.83
CA ILE A 107 -16.10 -9.21 23.41
C ILE A 107 -14.89 -8.30 23.31
N ASN A 108 -13.97 -8.65 22.41
CA ASN A 108 -12.93 -7.76 21.94
C ASN A 108 -13.27 -7.28 20.53
N LEU A 109 -13.33 -5.97 20.35
CA LEU A 109 -13.59 -5.35 19.05
C LEU A 109 -12.31 -4.71 18.55
N THR A 110 -11.84 -5.13 17.39
CA THR A 110 -10.73 -4.49 16.68
C THR A 110 -11.24 -3.88 15.39
N THR A 111 -10.96 -2.62 15.17
CA THR A 111 -11.23 -1.93 13.91
C THR A 111 -9.91 -1.48 13.30
N PHE A 112 -9.79 -1.53 11.99
CA PHE A 112 -8.61 -1.02 11.32
C PHE A 112 -8.94 -0.23 10.05
N LEU A 113 -8.09 0.73 9.76
CA LEU A 113 -8.04 1.48 8.52
C LEU A 113 -6.61 1.32 7.97
N ASP A 114 -6.48 0.69 6.81
CA ASP A 114 -5.21 0.55 6.10
C ASP A 114 -5.26 1.39 4.81
N LEU A 115 -4.42 2.41 4.74
CA LEU A 115 -4.31 3.32 3.61
C LEU A 115 -3.08 2.95 2.80
N HIS A 116 -3.30 2.32 1.66
CA HIS A 116 -2.24 1.98 0.73
C HIS A 116 -1.92 3.13 -0.22
N ASN A 117 -0.64 3.28 -0.55
CA ASN A 117 -0.15 4.24 -1.54
C ASN A 117 -0.64 5.68 -1.27
N ILE A 118 -0.37 6.19 -0.07
CA ILE A 118 -0.90 7.50 0.40
C ILE A 118 -0.56 8.65 -0.55
N PHE A 119 0.61 8.59 -1.19
CA PHE A 119 1.03 9.63 -2.14
C PHE A 119 0.37 9.51 -3.52
N ASP A 120 -0.51 8.53 -3.70
CA ASP A 120 -1.19 8.24 -4.97
C ASP A 120 -0.23 8.15 -6.18
N LYS A 121 0.99 7.65 -5.93
CA LYS A 121 2.00 7.53 -6.97
C LYS A 121 1.58 6.49 -8.00
N ASN A 122 1.70 6.84 -9.28
CA ASN A 122 1.53 5.94 -10.40
C ASN A 122 2.77 5.01 -10.52
N ASN A 123 2.76 3.93 -9.75
CA ASN A 123 3.80 2.90 -9.86
C ASN A 123 3.54 2.04 -11.10
N VAL A 124 4.48 2.04 -12.02
CA VAL A 124 4.35 1.27 -13.26
C VAL A 124 4.37 -0.22 -12.95
N TRP A 125 3.40 -0.95 -13.49
CA TRP A 125 3.38 -2.41 -13.48
C TRP A 125 4.10 -2.97 -14.70
N GLU A 126 3.63 -2.57 -15.90
CA GLU A 126 4.23 -3.01 -17.17
C GLU A 126 3.83 -2.11 -18.34
N LYS A 127 4.51 -2.30 -19.47
CA LYS A 127 4.11 -1.75 -20.77
C LYS A 127 3.24 -2.76 -21.51
N MET A 128 2.06 -2.33 -21.91
CA MET A 128 1.18 -3.09 -22.81
C MET A 128 1.43 -2.67 -24.25
N TYR A 129 1.78 -3.63 -25.08
CA TYR A 129 2.06 -3.45 -26.49
C TYR A 129 0.81 -3.83 -27.29
N LEU A 130 0.15 -2.85 -27.90
CA LEU A 130 -1.10 -3.03 -28.61
C LEU A 130 -0.88 -3.37 -30.08
N ASP A 131 -1.84 -4.07 -30.71
CA ASP A 131 -1.76 -4.52 -32.11
C ASP A 131 -1.71 -3.36 -33.13
N ASN A 132 -2.13 -2.17 -32.73
CA ASN A 132 -2.06 -0.97 -33.55
C ASN A 132 -0.68 -0.28 -33.54
N GLY A 133 0.30 -0.82 -32.79
CA GLY A 133 1.63 -0.23 -32.62
C GLY A 133 1.74 0.82 -31.53
N SER A 134 0.67 1.08 -30.79
CA SER A 134 0.73 1.97 -29.62
C SER A 134 1.20 1.24 -28.36
N ILE A 135 1.70 2.00 -27.40
CA ILE A 135 2.12 1.51 -26.08
C ILE A 135 1.24 2.15 -25.02
N GLU A 136 0.66 1.34 -24.18
CA GLU A 136 -0.05 1.78 -22.99
C GLU A 136 0.71 1.35 -21.72
N TRP A 137 0.59 2.15 -20.67
CA TRP A 137 1.21 1.88 -19.38
C TRP A 137 0.18 1.30 -18.42
N ALA A 138 0.42 0.10 -17.96
CA ALA A 138 -0.33 -0.46 -16.85
C ALA A 138 0.30 0.01 -15.53
N TYR A 139 -0.53 0.49 -14.62
CA TYR A 139 -0.11 0.95 -13.30
C TYR A 139 -0.64 0.01 -12.22
N GLN A 140 0.09 -0.08 -11.12
CA GLN A 140 -0.38 -0.70 -9.90
C GLN A 140 -1.52 0.11 -9.27
N TYR A 141 -2.17 -0.45 -8.26
CA TYR A 141 -3.24 0.24 -7.55
C TYR A 141 -2.78 1.61 -7.04
N LYS A 142 -3.62 2.59 -7.28
CA LYS A 142 -3.51 3.93 -6.72
C LYS A 142 -3.78 3.91 -5.22
N GLN A 143 -4.06 5.09 -4.65
CA GLN A 143 -4.49 5.17 -3.27
C GLN A 143 -5.70 4.27 -3.02
N MET A 144 -5.61 3.38 -2.04
CA MET A 144 -6.67 2.42 -1.72
C MET A 144 -6.87 2.33 -0.21
N PRO A 145 -8.01 2.80 0.31
CA PRO A 145 -8.39 2.58 1.70
C PRO A 145 -8.99 1.18 1.87
N VAL A 146 -8.55 0.48 2.91
CA VAL A 146 -9.11 -0.81 3.34
C VAL A 146 -9.57 -0.67 4.78
N LEU A 147 -10.84 -0.96 5.01
CA LEU A 147 -11.47 -0.92 6.33
C LEU A 147 -11.84 -2.33 6.77
N GLY A 148 -11.70 -2.61 8.06
CA GLY A 148 -12.13 -3.90 8.59
C GLY A 148 -12.51 -3.84 10.06
N ILE A 149 -13.29 -4.83 10.46
CA ILE A 149 -13.77 -5.05 11.82
C ILE A 149 -13.54 -6.52 12.17
N ILE A 150 -12.94 -6.79 13.32
CA ILE A 150 -12.74 -8.11 13.89
C ILE A 150 -13.43 -8.16 15.25
N ILE A 151 -14.26 -9.14 15.46
CA ILE A 151 -14.99 -9.36 16.72
C ILE A 151 -14.54 -10.72 17.27
N GLU A 152 -14.01 -10.73 18.48
CA GLU A 152 -13.59 -11.93 19.22
C GLU A 152 -14.51 -12.10 20.44
N PHE A 153 -15.07 -13.31 20.61
CA PHE A 153 -16.02 -13.68 21.69
C PHE A 153 -15.34 -14.47 22.79
#